data_6bdabb698499d5a7970804e33a1547fe
#
_entry.id   6bdabb698499d5a7970804e33a1547fe
#
_cell.length_a   1.000
_cell.length_b   1.000
_cell.length_c   1.000
_cell.angle_alpha   90.00
_cell.angle_beta   90.00
_cell.angle_gamma   90.00
#
_symmetry.space_group_name_H-M   'P 1'
#
loop_
_entity.id
_entity.type
_entity.pdbx_description
1 polymer ?
#
loop_
_entity_poly.entity_id
_entity_poly.type
_entity_poly.pdbx_seq_one_letter_code
_entity_poly.pdbx_strand_id
1 'polypeptide(L)'
;MAVLNKTILVVEDELPLLDAITTKLGLSGFATVTARTVEQALAYMEDIKGVKAIWLDHYLIGKENGLDFVSKIKEDGSAWKNIPIFVVSNTVGDDKKHAYLNLGANKFYTKSNFRLDQIIGDIKATLEQK
;
A
#
# COMPACT_ATOMS: atom_id res chain seq x y z
N MET A 1 1.68 6.72 -23.25
CA MET A 1 2.13 7.07 -22.73
C MET A 1 1.71 7.32 -21.67
N ALA A 2 1.17 7.62 -21.55
CA ALA A 2 0.72 8.12 -20.57
C ALA A 2 0.50 7.47 -19.35
N VAL A 3 0.63 6.33 -19.30
CA VAL A 3 0.45 5.65 -18.15
C VAL A 3 1.40 5.91 -17.14
N LEU A 4 2.36 6.59 -17.54
CA LEU A 4 3.38 6.88 -16.68
C LEU A 4 2.95 7.71 -15.56
N ASN A 5 3.65 7.71 -14.51
CA ASN A 5 3.49 8.59 -13.37
C ASN A 5 2.28 8.36 -12.49
N LYS A 6 1.71 7.19 -12.57
CA LYS A 6 0.78 6.82 -11.51
C LYS A 6 1.58 6.69 -10.24
N THR A 7 1.12 7.31 -9.18
CA THR A 7 1.84 7.36 -7.91
C THR A 7 1.34 6.30 -6.95
N ILE A 8 2.29 5.57 -6.39
CA ILE A 8 2.00 4.55 -5.38
C ILE A 8 2.56 5.04 -4.06
N LEU A 9 1.74 5.04 -3.02
CA LEU A 9 2.23 5.31 -1.67
C LEU A 9 2.71 4.01 -1.07
N VAL A 10 3.96 3.97 -0.64
CA VAL A 10 4.56 2.78 -0.03
C VAL A 10 4.76 3.06 1.45
N VAL A 11 4.07 2.30 2.30
CA VAL A 11 4.13 2.48 3.76
C VAL A 11 4.86 1.28 4.34
N GLU A 12 6.14 1.47 4.66
CA GLU A 12 7.04 0.41 5.08
C GLU A 12 8.16 1.03 5.90
N ASP A 13 8.52 0.44 7.03
CA ASP A 13 9.53 1.04 7.88
C ASP A 13 10.92 0.41 7.77
N GLU A 14 11.04 -0.73 7.12
CA GLU A 14 12.32 -1.40 6.97
C GLU A 14 13.02 -0.85 5.72
N LEU A 15 14.07 -0.06 5.93
CA LEU A 15 14.69 0.69 4.83
C LEU A 15 15.18 -0.15 3.66
N PRO A 16 15.91 -1.26 3.87
CA PRO A 16 16.35 -2.04 2.70
C PRO A 16 15.18 -2.57 1.87
N LEU A 17 14.10 -2.97 2.52
CA LEU A 17 12.94 -3.46 1.80
C LEU A 17 12.24 -2.31 1.08
N LEU A 18 12.12 -1.16 1.73
CA LEU A 18 11.54 0.01 1.12
C LEU A 18 12.28 0.39 -0.16
N ASP A 19 13.63 0.37 -0.12
CA ASP A 19 14.43 0.66 -1.29
C ASP A 19 14.18 -0.34 -2.42
N ALA A 20 14.06 -1.62 -2.08
CA ALA A 20 13.81 -2.65 -3.08
C ALA A 20 12.43 -2.46 -3.73
N ILE A 21 11.42 -2.16 -2.92
CA ILE A 21 10.07 -1.95 -3.42
C ILE A 21 10.03 -0.74 -4.35
N THR A 22 10.59 0.38 -3.92
CA THR A 22 10.53 1.60 -4.72
C THR A 22 11.33 1.47 -6.00
N THR A 23 12.46 0.78 -5.96
CA THR A 23 13.25 0.55 -7.16
C THR A 23 12.45 -0.26 -8.18
N LYS A 24 11.82 -1.35 -7.74
CA LYS A 24 11.05 -2.18 -8.67
C LYS A 24 9.80 -1.48 -9.18
N LEU A 25 9.12 -0.72 -8.34
CA LEU A 25 7.97 0.06 -8.80
C LEU A 25 8.40 1.09 -9.83
N GLY A 26 9.54 1.76 -9.60
CA GLY A 26 10.06 2.72 -10.56
C GLY A 26 10.38 2.08 -11.91
N LEU A 27 10.97 0.89 -11.87
CA LEU A 27 11.27 0.16 -13.11
C LEU A 27 9.99 -0.25 -13.84
N SER A 28 8.89 -0.35 -13.14
CA SER A 28 7.60 -0.71 -13.73
C SER A 28 6.80 0.51 -14.18
N GLY A 29 7.38 1.70 -14.06
CA GLY A 29 6.74 2.92 -14.57
C GLY A 29 5.96 3.72 -13.55
N PHE A 30 6.05 3.37 -12.27
CA PHE A 30 5.32 4.10 -11.23
C PHE A 30 6.20 5.13 -10.55
N ALA A 31 5.59 6.25 -10.17
CA ALA A 31 6.21 7.16 -9.22
C ALA A 31 5.88 6.66 -7.82
N THR A 32 6.73 6.92 -6.86
CA THR A 32 6.50 6.44 -5.49
C THR A 32 6.65 7.57 -4.48
N VAL A 33 5.88 7.48 -3.41
CA VAL A 33 6.01 8.32 -2.24
C VAL A 33 6.10 7.34 -1.07
N THR A 34 7.03 7.57 -0.15
CA THR A 34 7.28 6.60 0.92
C THR A 34 6.94 7.19 2.27
N ALA A 35 6.40 6.34 3.14
CA ALA A 35 6.09 6.71 4.52
C ALA A 35 6.50 5.55 5.42
N ARG A 36 6.93 5.87 6.62
CA ARG A 36 7.37 4.86 7.58
C ARG A 36 6.43 4.73 8.77
N THR A 37 5.46 5.62 8.90
CA THR A 37 4.47 5.59 9.97
C THR A 37 3.10 5.87 9.38
N VAL A 38 2.06 5.48 10.10
CA VAL A 38 0.70 5.78 9.69
C VAL A 38 0.47 7.29 9.64
N GLU A 39 1.00 8.01 10.61
CA GLU A 39 0.86 9.45 10.67
C GLU A 39 1.44 10.12 9.43
N GLN A 40 2.64 9.72 9.04
CA GLN A 40 3.29 10.25 7.85
C GLN A 40 2.50 9.90 6.60
N ALA A 41 2.00 8.66 6.52
CA ALA A 41 1.22 8.22 5.37
C ALA A 41 -0.06 9.05 5.22
N LEU A 42 -0.75 9.31 6.32
CA LEU A 42 -1.96 10.11 6.27
C LEU A 42 -1.68 11.55 5.85
N ALA A 43 -0.55 12.10 6.31
CA ALA A 43 -0.15 13.45 5.90
C ALA A 43 0.07 13.51 4.39
N TYR A 44 0.70 12.50 3.82
CA TYR A 44 0.91 12.46 2.38
C TYR A 44 -0.41 12.32 1.62
N MET A 45 -1.36 11.55 2.15
CA MET A 45 -2.66 11.43 1.50
C MET A 45 -3.36 12.79 1.43
N GLU A 46 -3.19 13.61 2.47
CA GLU A 46 -3.78 14.95 2.45
C GLU A 46 -3.07 15.88 1.46
N ASP A 47 -1.75 15.79 1.40
CA ASP A 47 -0.96 16.73 0.60
C ASP A 47 -0.82 16.35 -0.86
N ILE A 48 -0.81 15.06 -1.16
CA ILE A 48 -0.52 14.60 -2.51
C ILE A 48 -1.79 14.10 -3.16
N LYS A 49 -2.16 14.72 -4.25
CA LYS A 49 -3.30 14.27 -5.03
C LYS A 49 -2.82 13.24 -6.03
N GLY A 50 -3.68 12.31 -6.34
CA GLY A 50 -3.35 11.37 -7.40
C GLY A 50 -2.65 10.11 -6.98
N VAL A 51 -2.64 9.80 -5.68
CA VAL A 51 -2.17 8.48 -5.26
C VAL A 51 -3.16 7.45 -5.81
N LYS A 52 -2.65 6.49 -6.57
CA LYS A 52 -3.50 5.51 -7.27
C LYS A 52 -3.60 4.19 -6.56
N ALA A 53 -2.64 3.85 -5.74
CA ALA A 53 -2.66 2.61 -4.97
C ALA A 53 -1.76 2.77 -3.75
N ILE A 54 -1.95 1.92 -2.77
CA ILE A 54 -1.17 1.95 -1.53
C ILE A 54 -0.60 0.56 -1.29
N TRP A 55 0.71 0.50 -1.03
CA TRP A 55 1.42 -0.71 -0.62
C TRP A 55 1.66 -0.55 0.87
N LEU A 56 1.15 -1.44 1.68
CA LEU A 56 1.10 -1.23 3.12
C LEU A 56 1.64 -2.42 3.90
N ASP A 57 2.59 -2.17 4.80
CA ASP A 57 3.02 -3.17 5.77
C ASP A 57 2.18 -3.01 7.05
N HIS A 58 1.97 -4.10 7.75
CA HIS A 58 1.22 -4.07 9.01
C HIS A 58 2.05 -3.50 10.16
N TYR A 59 3.32 -3.90 10.23
CA TYR A 59 4.19 -3.50 11.34
C TYR A 59 4.94 -2.23 10.98
N LEU A 60 4.58 -1.14 11.62
CA LEU A 60 5.13 0.17 11.32
C LEU A 60 5.64 0.81 12.59
N ILE A 61 6.56 1.75 12.45
CA ILE A 61 7.06 2.53 13.56
C ILE A 61 5.93 3.40 14.08
N GLY A 62 5.83 3.56 15.38
CA GLY A 62 4.85 4.44 15.98
C GLY A 62 3.72 3.68 16.66
N LYS A 63 2.71 4.40 17.06
CA LYS A 63 1.62 3.84 17.85
C LYS A 63 0.60 3.09 17.01
N GLU A 64 0.40 3.53 15.78
CA GLU A 64 -0.63 2.97 14.93
C GLU A 64 -0.04 1.96 13.97
N ASN A 65 -0.82 0.96 13.61
CA ASN A 65 -0.40 -0.07 12.67
C ASN A 65 -1.21 0.03 11.38
N GLY A 66 -0.98 -0.93 10.48
CA GLY A 66 -1.65 -0.91 9.19
C GLY A 66 -3.17 -0.97 9.26
N LEU A 67 -3.72 -1.68 10.25
CA LEU A 67 -5.18 -1.75 10.39
C LEU A 67 -5.77 -0.37 10.70
N ASP A 68 -5.08 0.40 11.54
CA ASP A 68 -5.51 1.75 11.85
C ASP A 68 -5.53 2.60 10.59
N PHE A 69 -4.51 2.46 9.75
CA PHE A 69 -4.42 3.22 8.51
C PHE A 69 -5.56 2.85 7.55
N VAL A 70 -5.77 1.56 7.32
CA VAL A 70 -6.83 1.12 6.41
C VAL A 70 -8.20 1.59 6.90
N SER A 71 -8.42 1.52 8.20
CA SER A 71 -9.67 1.95 8.78
C SER A 71 -9.96 3.41 8.44
N LYS A 72 -8.93 4.27 8.52
CA LYS A 72 -9.11 5.69 8.21
C LYS A 72 -9.31 5.93 6.71
N ILE A 73 -8.57 5.22 5.88
CA ILE A 73 -8.69 5.39 4.43
C ILE A 73 -10.07 4.94 3.94
N LYS A 74 -10.59 3.88 4.53
CA LYS A 74 -11.83 3.27 4.05
C LYS A 74 -13.09 3.70 4.81
N GLU A 75 -12.96 4.62 5.74
CA GLU A 75 -14.14 5.04 6.49
C GLU A 75 -15.15 5.76 5.59
N ASP A 76 -16.39 5.75 5.99
CA ASP A 76 -17.46 6.37 5.21
C ASP A 76 -17.18 7.85 5.02
N GLY A 77 -17.35 8.31 3.81
CA GLY A 77 -17.09 9.72 3.48
C GLY A 77 -15.65 10.06 3.18
N SER A 78 -14.74 9.09 3.28
CA SER A 78 -13.34 9.34 2.96
C SER A 78 -13.17 9.59 1.47
N ALA A 79 -12.40 10.61 1.13
CA ALA A 79 -12.07 10.91 -0.25
C ALA A 79 -11.21 9.82 -0.88
N TRP A 80 -10.60 8.97 -0.07
CA TRP A 80 -9.67 7.95 -0.53
C TRP A 80 -10.26 6.55 -0.52
N LYS A 81 -11.55 6.45 -0.27
CA LYS A 81 -12.19 5.15 -0.05
C LYS A 81 -12.01 4.17 -1.21
N ASN A 82 -11.93 4.68 -2.43
CA ASN A 82 -11.81 3.82 -3.60
C ASN A 82 -10.39 3.51 -4.04
N ILE A 83 -9.39 4.02 -3.33
CA ILE A 83 -8.00 3.75 -3.67
C ILE A 83 -7.65 2.33 -3.22
N PRO A 84 -7.17 1.47 -4.12
CA PRO A 84 -6.85 0.09 -3.74
C PRO A 84 -5.67 0.00 -2.80
N ILE A 85 -5.76 -0.87 -1.82
CA ILE A 85 -4.72 -1.09 -0.82
C ILE A 85 -4.26 -2.54 -0.91
N PHE A 86 -2.95 -2.72 -1.05
CA PHE A 86 -2.31 -4.03 -1.12
C PHE A 86 -1.47 -4.19 0.14
N VAL A 87 -1.90 -5.06 1.03
CA VAL A 87 -1.20 -5.27 2.30
C VAL A 87 -0.15 -6.36 2.10
N VAL A 88 1.10 -6.06 2.44
CA VAL A 88 2.21 -6.98 2.27
C VAL A 88 2.94 -7.05 3.61
N SER A 89 2.78 -8.13 4.33
CA SER A 89 3.34 -8.22 5.66
C SER A 89 3.89 -9.61 5.93
N ASN A 90 4.74 -9.70 6.95
CA ASN A 90 5.27 -10.99 7.32
C ASN A 90 4.19 -11.76 8.06
N THR A 91 4.47 -12.43 8.99
CA THR A 91 3.68 -13.32 9.74
C THR A 91 2.51 -12.68 10.41
N VAL A 92 1.36 -12.86 9.89
CA VAL A 92 0.15 -12.46 10.58
C VAL A 92 -0.80 -13.63 10.51
N GLY A 93 -1.63 -13.77 11.52
CA GLY A 93 -2.61 -14.85 11.54
C GLY A 93 -3.76 -14.56 10.60
N ASP A 94 -4.56 -15.59 10.37
CA ASP A 94 -5.74 -15.46 9.52
C ASP A 94 -6.71 -14.39 10.01
N ASP A 95 -6.77 -14.18 11.31
CA ASP A 95 -7.65 -13.16 11.87
C ASP A 95 -7.28 -11.77 11.36
N LYS A 96 -5.98 -11.45 11.29
CA LYS A 96 -5.55 -10.15 10.80
C LYS A 96 -5.78 -10.03 9.31
N LYS A 97 -5.53 -11.09 8.57
CA LYS A 97 -5.79 -11.09 7.14
C LYS A 97 -7.27 -10.78 6.88
N HIS A 98 -8.17 -11.46 7.59
CA HIS A 98 -9.58 -11.23 7.44
C HIS A 98 -9.97 -9.82 7.85
N ALA A 99 -9.35 -9.29 8.91
CA ALA A 99 -9.63 -7.93 9.34
C ALA A 99 -9.30 -6.92 8.26
N TYR A 100 -8.15 -7.07 7.59
CA TYR A 100 -7.78 -6.19 6.50
C TYR A 100 -8.77 -6.26 5.35
N LEU A 101 -9.14 -7.47 4.96
CA LEU A 101 -10.06 -7.65 3.84
C LEU A 101 -11.44 -7.11 4.17
N ASN A 102 -11.88 -7.30 5.42
CA ASN A 102 -13.17 -6.79 5.86
C ASN A 102 -13.21 -5.26 5.90
N LEU A 103 -12.06 -4.62 6.16
CA LEU A 103 -12.00 -3.16 6.14
C LEU A 103 -11.95 -2.60 4.73
N GLY A 104 -11.71 -3.45 3.74
CA GLY A 104 -11.72 -2.98 2.36
C GLY A 104 -10.38 -3.05 1.64
N ALA A 105 -9.36 -3.66 2.24
CA ALA A 105 -8.10 -3.86 1.53
C ALA A 105 -8.36 -4.79 0.35
N ASN A 106 -7.70 -4.53 -0.76
CA ASN A 106 -7.94 -5.29 -1.96
C ASN A 106 -7.29 -6.65 -1.92
N LYS A 107 -6.07 -6.73 -1.41
CA LYS A 107 -5.35 -7.99 -1.31
C LYS A 107 -4.43 -7.99 -0.11
N PHE A 108 -4.12 -9.17 0.36
CA PHE A 108 -3.20 -9.37 1.46
C PHE A 108 -2.18 -10.41 1.04
N TYR A 109 -0.90 -10.06 1.17
CA TYR A 109 0.21 -10.95 0.83
C TYR A 109 1.07 -11.22 2.06
N THR A 110 1.47 -12.47 2.25
CA THR A 110 2.49 -12.80 3.23
C THR A 110 3.84 -12.66 2.53
N LYS A 111 4.73 -11.84 3.06
CA LYS A 111 5.99 -11.53 2.39
C LYS A 111 6.77 -12.76 1.95
N SER A 112 6.82 -13.78 2.78
CA SER A 112 7.61 -14.97 2.48
C SER A 112 7.03 -15.81 1.34
N ASN A 113 5.78 -15.61 0.98
CA ASN A 113 5.11 -16.42 -0.04
C ASN A 113 5.03 -15.76 -1.39
N PHE A 114 5.39 -14.49 -1.50
CA PHE A 114 5.20 -13.76 -2.75
C PHE A 114 6.45 -12.96 -3.09
N ARG A 115 6.74 -12.89 -4.37
CA ARG A 115 7.86 -12.09 -4.86
C ARG A 115 7.35 -10.69 -5.16
N LEU A 116 8.25 -9.72 -5.07
CA LEU A 116 7.87 -8.33 -5.37
C LEU A 116 7.28 -8.20 -6.77
N ASP A 117 7.84 -8.92 -7.74
CA ASP A 117 7.33 -8.86 -9.12
C ASP A 117 5.87 -9.30 -9.22
N GLN A 118 5.48 -10.29 -8.45
CA GLN A 118 4.10 -10.78 -8.48
C GLN A 118 3.15 -9.73 -7.92
N ILE A 119 3.53 -9.11 -6.82
CA ILE A 119 2.69 -8.09 -6.19
C ILE A 119 2.57 -6.88 -7.11
N ILE A 120 3.67 -6.45 -7.71
CA ILE A 120 3.66 -5.32 -8.63
C ILE A 120 2.82 -5.62 -9.85
N GLY A 121 2.88 -6.86 -10.35
CA GLY A 121 2.03 -7.27 -11.45
C GLY A 121 0.55 -7.15 -11.12
N ASP A 122 0.17 -7.52 -9.90
CA ASP A 122 -1.22 -7.41 -9.46
C ASP A 122 -1.64 -5.94 -9.34
N ILE A 123 -0.74 -5.09 -8.85
CA ILE A 123 -1.02 -3.65 -8.78
C ILE A 123 -1.27 -3.11 -10.18
N LYS A 124 -0.40 -3.46 -11.12
CA LYS A 124 -0.55 -3.00 -12.49
C LYS A 124 -1.89 -3.44 -13.08
N ALA A 125 -2.22 -4.71 -12.91
CA ALA A 125 -3.46 -5.24 -13.44
C ALA A 125 -4.66 -4.51 -12.84
N THR A 126 -4.63 -4.24 -11.53
CA THR A 126 -5.72 -3.56 -10.87
C THR A 126 -5.89 -2.13 -11.39
N LEU A 127 -4.78 -1.42 -11.60
CA LEU A 127 -4.84 -0.04 -12.05
C LEU A 127 -5.18 0.08 -13.52
N GLU A 128 -4.98 -0.96 -14.30
CA GLU A 128 -5.32 -0.96 -15.71
C GLU A 128 -6.78 -1.32 -15.96
N GLN A 129 -7.45 -1.88 -14.99
CA GLN A 129 -8.87 -2.20 -15.14
C GLN A 129 -9.70 -0.95 -15.03
N LYS A 130 -10.77 -0.91 -15.77
CA LYS A 130 -11.67 0.22 -15.71
C LYS A 130 -13.06 -0.17 -15.37
#